data_c09fa6371c8522d81688ae21446de75c
#
_entry.id   c09fa6371c8522d81688ae21446de75c
#
_cell.length_a   1.000
_cell.length_b   1.000
_cell.length_c   1.000
_cell.angle_alpha   90.00
_cell.angle_beta   90.00
_cell.angle_gamma   90.00
#
_symmetry.space_group_name_H-M   'P 1'
#
loop_
_entity.id
_entity.type
_entity.pdbx_description
1 polymer ?
#
loop_
_entity_poly.entity_id
_entity_poly.type
_entity_poly.pdbx_seq_one_letter_code
_entity_poly.pdbx_strand_id
1 'polypeptide(L)'
;TGKTLLAKAVAGEANVPFFSLCGSDFVELFVGVGASRVRDLFSKARENQPCIIFLDEIDAVGRKRGTGLGGGHDEREQTLNAILSEMDGFTREDGIIVMAATNRPDVLDPALLRPGRFDRQITVDLPDLKGREGILRVHARRVKMKEGTDLNVITRGTPGFSGADLEALINEAAILAAARRKQA
;
A
#
# COMPACT_ATOMS: atom_id res chain seq x y z
N THR A 1 5.29 1.59 -5.46
CA THR A 1 6.46 0.77 -5.05
C THR A 1 6.15 -0.72 -4.82
N GLY A 2 4.91 -1.19 -5.03
CA GLY A 2 4.56 -2.60 -4.90
C GLY A 2 4.20 -3.07 -3.48
N LYS A 3 4.17 -2.20 -2.47
CA LYS A 3 3.82 -2.55 -1.07
C LYS A 3 2.43 -3.18 -0.97
N THR A 4 1.43 -2.56 -1.59
CA THR A 4 0.05 -3.06 -1.61
C THR A 4 -0.05 -4.42 -2.32
N LEU A 5 0.69 -4.61 -3.43
CA LEU A 5 0.75 -5.90 -4.12
C LEU A 5 1.41 -6.97 -3.28
N LEU A 6 2.48 -6.62 -2.56
CA LEU A 6 3.17 -7.53 -1.64
C LEU A 6 2.22 -8.00 -0.54
N ALA A 7 1.48 -7.09 0.09
CA ALA A 7 0.52 -7.44 1.13
C ALA A 7 -0.59 -8.37 0.61
N LYS A 8 -1.12 -8.10 -0.59
CA LYS A 8 -2.10 -8.97 -1.25
C LYS A 8 -1.52 -10.35 -1.58
N ALA A 9 -0.26 -10.41 -2.03
CA ALA A 9 0.41 -11.66 -2.32
C ALA A 9 0.61 -12.52 -1.07
N VAL A 10 0.98 -11.90 0.07
CA VAL A 10 1.09 -12.58 1.36
C VAL A 10 -0.23 -13.21 1.78
N ALA A 11 -1.35 -12.46 1.64
CA ALA A 11 -2.68 -12.99 1.95
C ALA A 11 -3.09 -14.14 1.02
N GLY A 12 -2.76 -14.03 -0.27
CA GLY A 12 -2.99 -15.09 -1.26
C GLY A 12 -2.21 -16.36 -0.96
N GLU A 13 -0.92 -16.24 -0.64
CA GLU A 13 -0.08 -17.38 -0.25
C GLU A 13 -0.54 -18.02 1.07
N ALA A 14 -0.97 -17.21 2.05
CA ALA A 14 -1.52 -17.70 3.30
C ALA A 14 -2.95 -18.24 3.17
N ASN A 15 -3.61 -18.00 2.04
CA ASN A 15 -5.01 -18.36 1.78
C ASN A 15 -5.97 -17.85 2.87
N VAL A 16 -5.82 -16.58 3.26
CA VAL A 16 -6.65 -15.93 4.27
C VAL A 16 -7.35 -14.69 3.71
N PRO A 17 -8.49 -14.27 4.29
CA PRO A 17 -9.17 -13.02 3.94
C PRO A 17 -8.25 -11.82 4.07
N PHE A 18 -8.42 -10.84 3.17
CA PHE A 18 -7.65 -9.61 3.12
C PHE A 18 -8.59 -8.40 3.19
N PHE A 19 -8.47 -7.63 4.26
CA PHE A 19 -9.23 -6.41 4.48
C PHE A 19 -8.29 -5.21 4.35
N SER A 20 -8.69 -4.17 3.63
CA SER A 20 -7.83 -2.99 3.45
C SER A 20 -8.57 -1.68 3.56
N LEU A 21 -7.87 -0.67 4.11
CA LEU A 21 -8.23 0.74 4.08
C LEU A 21 -7.05 1.54 3.53
N CYS A 22 -7.34 2.57 2.73
CA CYS A 22 -6.35 3.48 2.18
C CYS A 22 -6.35 4.82 2.93
N GLY A 23 -5.25 5.56 2.87
CA GLY A 23 -5.12 6.88 3.48
C GLY A 23 -6.22 7.87 3.12
N SER A 24 -6.72 7.81 1.88
CA SER A 24 -7.88 8.60 1.43
C SER A 24 -9.18 8.26 2.18
N ASP A 25 -9.34 7.01 2.63
CA ASP A 25 -10.53 6.57 3.36
C ASP A 25 -10.56 7.09 4.79
N PHE A 26 -9.39 7.53 5.31
CA PHE A 26 -9.26 8.08 6.67
C PHE A 26 -9.53 9.58 6.74
N VAL A 27 -9.36 10.29 5.63
CA VAL A 27 -9.47 11.76 5.57
C VAL A 27 -10.77 12.14 4.89
N GLU A 28 -11.83 12.28 5.68
CA GLU A 28 -13.11 12.80 5.22
C GLU A 28 -13.42 14.17 5.84
N LEU A 29 -14.36 14.90 5.23
CA LEU A 29 -14.78 16.22 5.68
C LEU A 29 -15.58 16.18 7.02
N PHE A 30 -16.05 15.00 7.42
CA PHE A 30 -16.86 14.83 8.63
C PHE A 30 -16.08 14.17 9.75
N VAL A 31 -16.06 14.81 10.91
CA VAL A 31 -15.38 14.33 12.12
C VAL A 31 -15.94 12.96 12.54
N GLY A 32 -15.05 12.01 12.80
CA GLY A 32 -15.38 10.68 13.32
C GLY A 32 -15.67 9.60 12.28
N VAL A 33 -15.80 9.93 10.98
CA VAL A 33 -16.06 8.92 9.93
C VAL A 33 -14.86 8.00 9.75
N GLY A 34 -13.63 8.53 9.74
CA GLY A 34 -12.42 7.72 9.66
C GLY A 34 -12.28 6.74 10.82
N ALA A 35 -12.55 7.18 12.05
CA ALA A 35 -12.53 6.34 13.24
C ALA A 35 -13.62 5.23 13.19
N SER A 36 -14.80 5.53 12.67
CA SER A 36 -15.87 4.53 12.47
C SER A 36 -15.46 3.47 11.47
N ARG A 37 -14.90 3.85 10.31
CA ARG A 37 -14.40 2.93 9.29
C ARG A 37 -13.30 2.00 9.83
N VAL A 38 -12.42 2.52 10.66
CA VAL A 38 -11.40 1.71 11.34
C VAL A 38 -12.07 0.65 12.21
N ARG A 39 -13.00 1.04 13.10
CA ARG A 39 -13.68 0.09 13.97
C ARG A 39 -14.44 -0.97 13.18
N ASP A 40 -15.15 -0.58 12.12
CA ASP A 40 -15.88 -1.51 11.24
C ASP A 40 -14.95 -2.51 10.55
N LEU A 41 -13.78 -2.05 10.08
CA LEU A 41 -12.76 -2.91 9.49
C LEU A 41 -12.26 -3.95 10.49
N PHE A 42 -11.90 -3.51 11.70
CA PHE A 42 -11.38 -4.39 12.75
C PHE A 42 -12.45 -5.34 13.28
N SER A 43 -13.71 -4.91 13.36
CA SER A 43 -14.86 -5.79 13.69
C SER A 43 -15.03 -6.91 12.67
N LYS A 44 -15.03 -6.56 11.37
CA LYS A 44 -15.10 -7.55 10.29
C LYS A 44 -13.93 -8.52 10.32
N ALA A 45 -12.73 -8.06 10.65
CA ALA A 45 -11.57 -8.92 10.78
C ALA A 45 -11.73 -9.92 11.93
N ARG A 46 -12.25 -9.50 13.08
CA ARG A 46 -12.53 -10.41 14.22
C ARG A 46 -13.55 -11.51 13.86
N GLU A 47 -14.52 -11.20 13.01
CA GLU A 47 -15.52 -12.17 12.55
C GLU A 47 -14.98 -13.17 11.50
N ASN A 48 -13.85 -12.85 10.87
CA ASN A 48 -13.29 -13.59 9.73
C ASN A 48 -11.84 -14.06 9.99
N GLN A 49 -11.52 -14.44 11.20
CA GLN A 49 -10.21 -14.97 11.56
C GLN A 49 -10.00 -16.39 10.96
N PRO A 50 -8.77 -16.75 10.56
CA PRO A 50 -7.59 -15.91 10.47
C PRO A 50 -7.64 -14.98 9.26
N CYS A 51 -7.11 -13.75 9.38
CA CYS A 51 -7.14 -12.77 8.31
C CYS A 51 -5.97 -11.76 8.37
N ILE A 52 -5.81 -10.97 7.30
CA ILE A 52 -4.88 -9.86 7.24
C ILE A 52 -5.65 -8.55 7.10
N ILE A 53 -5.32 -7.57 7.97
CA ILE A 53 -5.70 -6.16 7.83
C ILE A 53 -4.53 -5.42 7.20
N PHE A 54 -4.79 -4.61 6.18
CA PHE A 54 -3.80 -3.78 5.51
C PHE A 54 -4.22 -2.31 5.51
N LEU A 55 -3.40 -1.46 6.11
CA LEU A 55 -3.60 -0.01 6.17
C LEU A 55 -2.60 0.64 5.22
N ASP A 56 -3.06 1.05 4.03
CA ASP A 56 -2.20 1.73 3.06
C ASP A 56 -2.14 3.23 3.34
N GLU A 57 -1.01 3.86 3.02
CA GLU A 57 -0.78 5.29 3.23
C GLU A 57 -1.07 5.75 4.67
N ILE A 58 -0.62 4.95 5.66
CA ILE A 58 -0.90 5.21 7.08
C ILE A 58 -0.41 6.61 7.55
N ASP A 59 0.52 7.21 6.83
CA ASP A 59 0.99 8.57 7.09
C ASP A 59 -0.08 9.65 6.85
N ALA A 60 -1.21 9.33 6.22
CA ALA A 60 -2.34 10.25 6.12
C ALA A 60 -2.92 10.61 7.49
N VAL A 61 -2.93 9.65 8.43
CA VAL A 61 -3.46 9.83 9.81
C VAL A 61 -2.40 9.67 10.89
N GLY A 62 -1.37 8.89 10.62
CA GLY A 62 -0.34 8.50 11.59
C GLY A 62 0.80 9.50 11.75
N ARG A 63 0.64 10.77 11.38
CA ARG A 63 1.69 11.79 11.53
C ARG A 63 1.87 12.20 12.98
N LYS A 64 3.13 12.57 13.32
CA LYS A 64 3.47 13.22 14.59
C LYS A 64 2.57 14.44 14.84
N ARG A 65 2.13 14.60 16.07
CA ARG A 65 1.32 15.73 16.51
C ARG A 65 2.06 17.05 16.24
N GLY A 66 1.47 17.91 15.41
CA GLY A 66 1.99 19.24 15.13
C GLY A 66 1.16 20.30 15.87
N THR A 67 1.75 21.47 16.11
CA THR A 67 1.12 22.63 16.76
C THR A 67 0.16 23.40 15.83
N GLY A 68 -0.46 22.74 14.85
CA GLY A 68 -1.34 23.39 13.88
C GLY A 68 -2.78 23.57 14.40
N LEU A 69 -3.24 24.80 14.36
CA LEU A 69 -4.64 25.20 14.66
C LEU A 69 -5.52 24.94 13.42
N GLY A 70 -6.31 23.86 13.40
CA GLY A 70 -7.28 23.60 12.33
C GLY A 70 -8.09 22.32 12.52
N GLY A 71 -9.39 22.33 12.19
CA GLY A 71 -10.36 21.24 12.43
C GLY A 71 -10.06 19.87 11.76
N GLY A 72 -9.13 19.82 10.80
CA GLY A 72 -8.66 18.55 10.22
C GLY A 72 -7.65 17.79 11.11
N HIS A 73 -7.16 18.41 12.20
CA HIS A 73 -6.29 17.74 13.17
C HIS A 73 -7.07 16.78 14.08
N ASP A 74 -8.25 17.21 14.54
CA ASP A 74 -9.06 16.43 15.48
C ASP A 74 -9.52 15.11 14.87
N GLU A 75 -9.88 15.10 13.58
CA GLU A 75 -10.31 13.88 12.88
C GLU A 75 -9.17 12.88 12.71
N ARG A 76 -8.00 13.37 12.27
CA ARG A 76 -6.81 12.52 12.12
C ARG A 76 -6.37 11.91 13.45
N GLU A 77 -6.41 12.70 14.51
CA GLU A 77 -6.06 12.23 15.86
C GLU A 77 -7.08 11.20 16.37
N GLN A 78 -8.38 11.41 16.13
CA GLN A 78 -9.41 10.43 16.47
C GLN A 78 -9.25 9.13 15.71
N THR A 79 -8.94 9.21 14.41
CA THR A 79 -8.72 8.02 13.58
C THR A 79 -7.45 7.27 14.02
N LEU A 80 -6.35 8.00 14.29
CA LEU A 80 -5.12 7.40 14.83
C LEU A 80 -5.39 6.71 16.17
N ASN A 81 -6.09 7.36 17.09
CA ASN A 81 -6.42 6.79 18.39
C ASN A 81 -7.32 5.54 18.24
N ALA A 82 -8.23 5.52 17.27
CA ALA A 82 -9.03 4.35 16.98
C ALA A 82 -8.15 3.17 16.50
N ILE A 83 -7.20 3.42 15.59
CA ILE A 83 -6.25 2.39 15.13
C ILE A 83 -5.46 1.84 16.33
N LEU A 84 -4.88 2.71 17.15
CA LEU A 84 -4.08 2.32 18.30
C LEU A 84 -4.90 1.50 19.32
N SER A 85 -6.13 1.93 19.61
CA SER A 85 -7.04 1.23 20.53
C SER A 85 -7.45 -0.14 20.01
N GLU A 86 -7.74 -0.25 18.71
CA GLU A 86 -8.12 -1.52 18.10
C GLU A 86 -6.93 -2.51 18.09
N MET A 87 -5.71 -2.03 17.81
CA MET A 87 -4.50 -2.86 17.85
C MET A 87 -4.18 -3.33 19.29
N ASP A 88 -4.33 -2.46 20.27
CA ASP A 88 -4.11 -2.80 21.68
C ASP A 88 -5.14 -3.82 22.20
N GLY A 89 -6.30 -3.93 21.53
CA GLY A 89 -7.34 -4.89 21.85
C GLY A 89 -7.10 -6.31 21.32
N PHE A 90 -6.05 -6.53 20.52
CA PHE A 90 -5.70 -7.87 20.04
C PHE A 90 -4.90 -8.66 21.07
N THR A 91 -5.22 -9.94 21.16
CA THR A 91 -4.43 -10.93 21.90
C THR A 91 -3.52 -11.70 20.95
N ARG A 92 -2.52 -12.41 21.49
CA ARG A 92 -1.64 -13.26 20.66
C ARG A 92 -2.36 -14.46 20.03
N GLU A 93 -3.54 -14.78 20.54
CA GLU A 93 -4.36 -15.90 20.07
C GLU A 93 -5.27 -15.49 18.90
N ASP A 94 -5.46 -14.18 18.70
CA ASP A 94 -6.19 -13.68 17.56
C ASP A 94 -5.39 -13.95 16.28
N GLY A 95 -5.98 -14.67 15.36
CA GLY A 95 -5.38 -15.00 14.05
C GLY A 95 -5.37 -13.81 13.09
N ILE A 96 -5.18 -12.58 13.59
CA ILE A 96 -5.22 -11.35 12.81
C ILE A 96 -3.82 -10.75 12.71
N ILE A 97 -3.36 -10.55 11.48
CA ILE A 97 -2.11 -9.84 11.21
C ILE A 97 -2.45 -8.44 10.68
N VAL A 98 -1.94 -7.42 11.35
CA VAL A 98 -2.09 -6.03 10.90
C VAL A 98 -0.81 -5.60 10.20
N MET A 99 -0.95 -5.17 8.96
CA MET A 99 0.12 -4.62 8.13
C MET A 99 -0.19 -3.17 7.78
N ALA A 100 0.81 -2.32 7.74
CA ALA A 100 0.66 -0.96 7.24
C ALA A 100 1.74 -0.64 6.22
N ALA A 101 1.44 0.30 5.31
CA ALA A 101 2.41 0.81 4.36
C ALA A 101 2.46 2.33 4.40
N THR A 102 3.65 2.87 4.23
CA THR A 102 3.90 4.31 4.08
C THR A 102 5.06 4.57 3.14
N ASN A 103 5.03 5.71 2.47
CA ASN A 103 6.18 6.26 1.73
C ASN A 103 6.96 7.26 2.59
N ARG A 104 6.48 7.58 3.80
CA ARG A 104 7.05 8.59 4.69
C ARG A 104 7.19 8.08 6.13
N PRO A 105 8.08 7.12 6.38
CA PRO A 105 8.26 6.57 7.74
C PRO A 105 8.76 7.63 8.74
N ASP A 106 9.43 8.68 8.26
CA ASP A 106 9.98 9.80 9.04
C ASP A 106 8.91 10.63 9.77
N VAL A 107 7.70 10.69 9.22
CA VAL A 107 6.61 11.51 9.77
C VAL A 107 5.68 10.76 10.71
N LEU A 108 5.82 9.44 10.82
CA LEU A 108 4.93 8.61 11.64
C LEU A 108 5.04 8.92 13.12
N ASP A 109 3.90 8.88 13.81
CA ASP A 109 3.85 8.99 15.27
C ASP A 109 4.56 7.78 15.91
N PRO A 110 5.52 8.02 16.83
CA PRO A 110 6.23 6.94 17.51
C PRO A 110 5.31 5.95 18.25
N ALA A 111 4.09 6.36 18.60
CA ALA A 111 3.11 5.48 19.24
C ALA A 111 2.72 4.29 18.34
N LEU A 112 2.75 4.45 17.02
CA LEU A 112 2.48 3.36 16.06
C LEU A 112 3.60 2.31 16.05
N LEU A 113 4.82 2.69 16.38
CA LEU A 113 6.01 1.85 16.29
C LEU A 113 6.38 1.17 17.61
N ARG A 114 5.54 1.31 18.63
CA ARG A 114 5.76 0.67 19.95
C ARG A 114 5.56 -0.85 19.86
N PRO A 115 6.24 -1.64 20.73
CA PRO A 115 6.00 -3.07 20.84
C PRO A 115 4.51 -3.40 21.02
N GLY A 116 4.06 -4.45 20.34
CA GLY A 116 2.65 -4.85 20.31
C GLY A 116 1.80 -4.15 19.25
N ARG A 117 2.40 -3.23 18.47
CA ARG A 117 1.79 -2.55 17.33
C ARG A 117 2.59 -2.84 16.06
N PHE A 118 3.08 -1.83 15.33
CA PHE A 118 3.96 -2.06 14.17
C PHE A 118 5.42 -2.19 14.63
N ASP A 119 5.73 -3.27 15.29
CA ASP A 119 7.05 -3.55 15.88
C ASP A 119 8.07 -4.08 14.86
N ARG A 120 7.61 -4.54 13.70
CA ARG A 120 8.46 -4.98 12.59
C ARG A 120 8.37 -4.04 11.41
N GLN A 121 9.52 -3.54 10.99
CA GLN A 121 9.63 -2.64 9.84
C GLN A 121 10.39 -3.36 8.72
N ILE A 122 9.79 -3.34 7.53
CA ILE A 122 10.36 -3.94 6.33
C ILE A 122 10.47 -2.84 5.27
N THR A 123 11.69 -2.60 4.80
CA THR A 123 11.90 -1.68 3.68
C THR A 123 11.67 -2.42 2.38
N VAL A 124 10.83 -1.84 1.52
CA VAL A 124 10.63 -2.32 0.14
C VAL A 124 11.43 -1.41 -0.77
N ASP A 125 12.59 -1.85 -1.17
CA ASP A 125 13.48 -1.12 -2.06
C ASP A 125 12.96 -1.04 -3.50
N LEU A 126 13.59 -0.17 -4.29
CA LEU A 126 13.37 -0.16 -5.74
C LEU A 126 13.88 -1.47 -6.33
N PRO A 127 13.22 -1.98 -7.40
CA PRO A 127 13.61 -3.24 -7.99
C PRO A 127 15.02 -3.17 -8.61
N ASP A 128 15.79 -4.22 -8.39
CA ASP A 128 17.06 -4.44 -9.09
C ASP A 128 16.82 -4.73 -10.59
N LEU A 129 17.88 -4.99 -11.33
CA LEU A 129 17.78 -5.25 -12.77
C LEU A 129 16.86 -6.44 -13.08
N LYS A 130 16.98 -7.54 -12.35
CA LYS A 130 16.13 -8.73 -12.54
C LYS A 130 14.67 -8.45 -12.15
N GLY A 131 14.47 -7.70 -11.07
CA GLY A 131 13.15 -7.27 -10.61
C GLY A 131 12.46 -6.40 -11.67
N ARG A 132 13.18 -5.41 -12.26
CA ARG A 132 12.62 -4.58 -13.33
C ARG A 132 12.25 -5.39 -14.56
N GLU A 133 13.10 -6.33 -14.98
CA GLU A 133 12.79 -7.23 -16.09
C GLU A 133 11.50 -8.04 -15.81
N GLY A 134 11.39 -8.61 -14.61
CA GLY A 134 10.19 -9.35 -14.20
C GLY A 134 8.94 -8.50 -14.24
N ILE A 135 9.01 -7.27 -13.71
CA ILE A 135 7.89 -6.32 -13.73
C ILE A 135 7.49 -5.94 -15.16
N LEU A 136 8.46 -5.60 -16.01
CA LEU A 136 8.20 -5.30 -17.42
C LEU A 136 7.53 -6.48 -18.13
N ARG A 137 7.98 -7.72 -17.90
CA ARG A 137 7.36 -8.93 -18.47
C ARG A 137 5.89 -9.08 -18.05
N VAL A 138 5.57 -8.79 -16.78
CA VAL A 138 4.18 -8.86 -16.27
C VAL A 138 3.29 -7.84 -16.97
N HIS A 139 3.73 -6.59 -17.07
CA HIS A 139 2.93 -5.53 -17.71
C HIS A 139 2.87 -5.70 -19.23
N ALA A 140 3.95 -6.17 -19.86
CA ALA A 140 3.99 -6.46 -21.30
C ALA A 140 2.96 -7.51 -21.75
N ARG A 141 2.55 -8.44 -20.86
CA ARG A 141 1.50 -9.44 -21.20
C ARG A 141 0.12 -8.81 -21.45
N ARG A 142 -0.10 -7.59 -20.97
CA ARG A 142 -1.37 -6.87 -21.10
C ARG A 142 -1.48 -6.05 -22.38
N VAL A 143 -0.39 -5.92 -23.13
CA VAL A 143 -0.32 -5.11 -24.34
C VAL A 143 0.17 -5.96 -25.50
N LYS A 144 -0.20 -5.59 -26.73
CA LYS A 144 0.30 -6.24 -27.94
C LYS A 144 1.71 -5.71 -28.23
N MET A 145 2.69 -6.55 -28.06
CA MET A 145 4.10 -6.22 -28.31
C MET A 145 4.48 -6.52 -29.77
N LYS A 146 5.32 -5.66 -30.34
CA LYS A 146 5.94 -5.95 -31.64
C LYS A 146 6.87 -7.15 -31.50
N GLU A 147 6.83 -8.06 -32.46
CA GLU A 147 7.75 -9.20 -32.53
C GLU A 147 9.21 -8.72 -32.52
N GLY A 148 10.06 -9.41 -31.76
CA GLY A 148 11.46 -9.04 -31.59
C GLY A 148 11.74 -7.89 -30.61
N THR A 149 10.75 -7.36 -29.90
CA THR A 149 10.99 -6.36 -28.85
C THR A 149 11.77 -6.98 -27.69
N ASP A 150 13.00 -6.50 -27.46
CA ASP A 150 13.84 -6.96 -26.36
C ASP A 150 13.63 -6.14 -25.09
N LEU A 151 12.94 -6.75 -24.12
CA LEU A 151 12.71 -6.13 -22.82
C LEU A 151 14.00 -5.93 -22.01
N ASN A 152 15.07 -6.66 -22.30
CA ASN A 152 16.36 -6.48 -21.63
C ASN A 152 17.00 -5.12 -21.95
N VAL A 153 16.84 -4.65 -23.18
CA VAL A 153 17.32 -3.31 -23.57
C VAL A 153 16.57 -2.24 -22.75
N ILE A 154 15.25 -2.37 -22.63
CA ILE A 154 14.41 -1.46 -21.85
C ILE A 154 14.81 -1.53 -20.36
N THR A 155 15.00 -2.72 -19.83
CA THR A 155 15.41 -2.94 -18.43
C THR A 155 16.74 -2.24 -18.10
N ARG A 156 17.72 -2.30 -19.01
CA ARG A 156 19.01 -1.61 -18.83
C ARG A 156 18.89 -0.10 -18.93
N GLY A 157 17.92 0.40 -19.70
CA GLY A 157 17.65 1.82 -19.89
C GLY A 157 16.81 2.45 -18.77
N THR A 158 16.35 1.67 -17.79
CA THR A 158 15.45 2.15 -16.71
C THR A 158 16.04 2.00 -15.30
N PRO A 159 17.29 2.44 -15.02
CA PRO A 159 17.83 2.40 -13.67
C PRO A 159 17.03 3.32 -12.76
N GLY A 160 16.74 2.84 -11.53
CA GLY A 160 16.00 3.62 -10.53
C GLY A 160 14.49 3.69 -10.74
N PHE A 161 13.93 3.03 -11.74
CA PHE A 161 12.48 3.00 -11.94
C PHE A 161 11.82 2.09 -10.91
N SER A 162 10.71 2.59 -10.35
CA SER A 162 9.80 1.80 -9.52
C SER A 162 8.90 0.90 -10.39
N GLY A 163 8.16 0.00 -9.76
CA GLY A 163 7.16 -0.80 -10.47
C GLY A 163 6.10 0.05 -11.17
N ALA A 164 5.67 1.15 -10.55
CA ALA A 164 4.71 2.07 -11.15
C ALA A 164 5.28 2.82 -12.37
N ASP A 165 6.56 3.21 -12.32
CA ASP A 165 7.21 3.86 -13.47
C ASP A 165 7.32 2.91 -14.66
N LEU A 166 7.62 1.62 -14.40
CA LEU A 166 7.69 0.59 -15.43
C LEU A 166 6.32 0.26 -16.04
N GLU A 167 5.26 0.23 -15.21
CA GLU A 167 3.89 0.11 -15.68
C GLU A 167 3.49 1.30 -16.56
N ALA A 168 3.77 2.52 -16.11
CA ALA A 168 3.52 3.74 -16.85
C ALA A 168 4.27 3.75 -18.19
N LEU A 169 5.53 3.32 -18.21
CA LEU A 169 6.33 3.22 -19.43
C LEU A 169 5.66 2.31 -20.48
N ILE A 170 5.21 1.12 -20.09
CA ILE A 170 4.52 0.18 -21.00
C ILE A 170 3.19 0.80 -21.49
N ASN A 171 2.44 1.43 -20.59
CA ASN A 171 1.16 2.06 -20.94
C ASN A 171 1.34 3.23 -21.89
N GLU A 172 2.29 4.13 -21.65
CA GLU A 172 2.61 5.24 -22.54
C GLU A 172 3.09 4.77 -23.91
N ALA A 173 3.91 3.74 -23.97
CA ALA A 173 4.35 3.14 -25.23
C ALA A 173 3.16 2.59 -26.04
N ALA A 174 2.19 1.93 -25.38
CA ALA A 174 0.98 1.43 -26.02
C ALA A 174 0.08 2.57 -26.53
N ILE A 175 -0.09 3.65 -25.76
CA ILE A 175 -0.85 4.83 -26.17
C ILE A 175 -0.20 5.49 -27.40
N LEU A 176 1.12 5.67 -27.38
CA LEU A 176 1.85 6.24 -28.51
C LEU A 176 1.76 5.36 -29.78
N ALA A 177 1.80 4.04 -29.63
CA ALA A 177 1.63 3.12 -30.75
C ALA A 177 0.23 3.26 -31.35
N ALA A 178 -0.81 3.31 -30.51
CA ALA A 178 -2.20 3.52 -30.94
C ALA A 178 -2.38 4.88 -31.62
N ALA A 179 -1.86 5.96 -31.07
CA ALA A 179 -1.92 7.31 -31.64
C ALA A 179 -1.25 7.38 -33.02
N ARG A 180 -0.19 6.59 -33.24
CA ARG A 180 0.51 6.46 -34.53
C ARG A 180 -0.11 5.42 -35.45
N ARG A 181 -1.28 4.88 -35.12
CA ARG A 181 -2.00 3.82 -35.87
C ARG A 181 -1.12 2.57 -36.12
N LYS A 182 -0.20 2.27 -35.22
CA LYS A 182 0.57 1.02 -35.26
C LYS A 182 -0.26 -0.10 -34.64
N GLN A 183 -0.09 -1.31 -35.16
CA GLN A 183 -0.82 -2.49 -34.64
C GLN A 183 -0.13 -3.14 -33.43
N ALA A 184 1.11 -2.75 -33.17
CA ALA A 184 1.94 -3.16 -32.03
C ALA A 184 3.09 -2.16 -31.83
#